data_33c948795a4f67f40478e4c1aab706ee
#
_entry.id   33c948795a4f67f40478e4c1aab706ee
#
_cell.length_a   1.000
_cell.length_b   1.000
_cell.length_c   1.000
_cell.angle_alpha   90.00
_cell.angle_beta   90.00
_cell.angle_gamma   90.00
#
_symmetry.space_group_name_H-M   'P 1'
#
loop_
_entity.id
_entity.type
_entity.pdbx_description
1 polymer ?
#
loop_
_entity_poly.entity_id
_entity_poly.type
_entity_poly.pdbx_seq_one_letter_code
_entity_poly.pdbx_strand_id
1 'polypeptide(L)'
;LNARWYQFGAFVPLYRAHGQYPFREIWEIAPEGHPAYQSVVYYTKLRYNMMPYIYSLAGMTWFNDYTIMRPLVMDFTADTQVNDIGDQYMFGPSFMVSPVYRYGDRSREIYFPQAEGWYDFYSGKFQSGGEKKMIDAPYERIPLYVRAGAIVPLGDDIQYTDERPADHIRLYIYQGADGAFTLYEDEGVNYNYEQGMYAMIPMKYD
;
A
#
# COMPACT_ATOMS: atom_id res chain seq x y z
N LEU A 1 -2.69 -18.21 8.69
CA LEU A 1 -2.13 -17.06 9.42
C LEU A 1 -1.03 -16.37 8.62
N ASN A 2 0.02 -17.09 8.18
CA ASN A 2 1.17 -16.51 7.48
C ASN A 2 0.77 -15.70 6.22
N ALA A 3 -0.15 -16.21 5.38
CA ALA A 3 -0.61 -15.47 4.21
C ALA A 3 -1.19 -14.09 4.58
N ARG A 4 -1.96 -13.98 5.68
CA ARG A 4 -2.49 -12.69 6.15
C ARG A 4 -1.38 -11.73 6.62
N TRP A 5 -0.31 -12.26 7.22
CA TRP A 5 0.86 -11.46 7.58
C TRP A 5 1.62 -10.94 6.36
N TYR A 6 1.75 -11.75 5.30
CA TYR A 6 2.34 -11.29 4.04
C TYR A 6 1.48 -10.21 3.34
N GLN A 7 0.14 -10.39 3.35
CA GLN A 7 -0.78 -9.39 2.83
C GLN A 7 -0.62 -8.04 3.56
N PHE A 8 -0.60 -8.07 4.89
CA PHE A 8 -0.36 -6.88 5.71
C PHE A 8 1.05 -6.33 5.48
N GLY A 9 2.06 -7.20 5.49
CA GLY A 9 3.47 -6.84 5.33
C GLY A 9 3.78 -6.07 4.05
N ALA A 10 3.03 -6.32 2.96
CA ALA A 10 3.20 -5.57 1.70
C ALA A 10 2.95 -4.06 1.86
N PHE A 11 2.21 -3.64 2.89
CA PHE A 11 1.83 -2.26 3.17
C PHE A 11 2.41 -1.74 4.49
N VAL A 12 3.60 -2.17 4.85
CA VAL A 12 4.38 -1.62 5.97
C VAL A 12 5.78 -1.25 5.49
N PRO A 13 6.50 -0.35 6.17
CA PRO A 13 7.84 0.06 5.71
C PRO A 13 8.82 -1.09 5.58
N LEU A 14 8.83 -2.03 6.55
CA LEU A 14 9.71 -3.20 6.53
C LEU A 14 8.93 -4.47 6.16
N TYR A 15 9.25 -5.03 5.00
CA TYR A 15 8.67 -6.29 4.50
C TYR A 15 9.69 -7.41 4.56
N ARG A 16 9.47 -8.39 5.45
CA ARG A 16 10.46 -9.41 5.74
C ARG A 16 9.82 -10.68 6.29
N ALA A 17 10.23 -11.85 5.78
CA ALA A 17 10.04 -13.12 6.46
C ALA A 17 11.18 -13.33 7.46
N HIS A 18 10.85 -13.69 8.71
CA HIS A 18 11.82 -13.92 9.76
C HIS A 18 11.29 -14.88 10.83
N GLY A 19 12.17 -15.70 11.37
CA GLY A 19 11.86 -16.57 12.51
C GLY A 19 12.72 -17.83 12.55
N GLN A 20 12.65 -18.51 13.70
CA GLN A 20 13.19 -19.85 13.86
C GLN A 20 12.31 -20.89 13.18
N TYR A 21 12.80 -22.15 13.14
CA TYR A 21 12.02 -23.28 12.68
C TYR A 21 10.61 -23.32 13.33
N PRO A 22 9.55 -23.62 12.57
CA PRO A 22 9.55 -23.87 11.13
C PRO A 22 9.80 -22.59 10.32
N PHE A 23 10.58 -22.72 9.24
CA PHE A 23 10.86 -21.61 8.32
C PHE A 23 9.58 -21.00 7.75
N ARG A 24 9.62 -19.70 7.39
CA ARG A 24 8.46 -18.95 6.94
C ARG A 24 8.62 -18.39 5.54
N GLU A 25 9.49 -19.03 4.77
CA GLU A 25 9.67 -18.70 3.38
C GLU A 25 8.41 -19.05 2.57
N ILE A 26 8.23 -18.36 1.44
CA ILE A 26 7.00 -18.48 0.64
C ILE A 26 6.69 -19.94 0.30
N TRP A 27 7.70 -20.69 -0.11
CA TRP A 27 7.57 -22.09 -0.48
C TRP A 27 7.31 -23.05 0.69
N GLU A 28 7.57 -22.61 1.92
CA GLU A 28 7.28 -23.36 3.14
C GLU A 28 5.85 -23.13 3.67
N ILE A 29 5.20 -22.07 3.22
CA ILE A 29 3.84 -21.72 3.66
C ILE A 29 2.80 -22.67 3.05
N ALA A 30 2.94 -22.97 1.76
CA ALA A 30 2.06 -23.87 1.03
C ALA A 30 2.71 -24.26 -0.31
N PRO A 31 2.32 -25.41 -0.90
CA PRO A 31 2.81 -25.79 -2.21
C PRO A 31 2.37 -24.81 -3.30
N GLU A 32 3.14 -24.77 -4.38
CA GLU A 32 2.79 -24.01 -5.57
C GLU A 32 1.38 -24.40 -6.07
N GLY A 33 0.59 -23.40 -6.48
CA GLY A 33 -0.81 -23.60 -6.88
C GLY A 33 -1.82 -23.54 -5.74
N HIS A 34 -1.39 -23.64 -4.49
CA HIS A 34 -2.29 -23.44 -3.35
C HIS A 34 -2.67 -21.95 -3.21
N PRO A 35 -3.92 -21.57 -2.88
CA PRO A 35 -4.35 -20.18 -2.76
C PRO A 35 -3.48 -19.32 -1.82
N ALA A 36 -2.96 -19.92 -0.74
CA ALA A 36 -2.05 -19.22 0.19
C ALA A 36 -0.72 -18.86 -0.48
N TYR A 37 -0.14 -19.78 -1.26
CA TYR A 37 1.09 -19.53 -2.01
C TYR A 37 0.86 -18.43 -3.05
N GLN A 38 -0.19 -18.55 -3.84
CA GLN A 38 -0.56 -17.55 -4.86
C GLN A 38 -0.77 -16.17 -4.25
N SER A 39 -1.45 -16.10 -3.10
CA SER A 39 -1.64 -14.84 -2.39
C SER A 39 -0.30 -14.23 -1.96
N VAL A 40 0.59 -15.01 -1.36
CA VAL A 40 1.88 -14.50 -0.89
C VAL A 40 2.74 -14.02 -2.06
N VAL A 41 2.80 -14.77 -3.16
CA VAL A 41 3.51 -14.37 -4.39
C VAL A 41 2.91 -13.08 -4.96
N TYR A 42 1.57 -12.98 -5.02
CA TYR A 42 0.90 -11.77 -5.50
C TYR A 42 1.30 -10.52 -4.70
N TYR A 43 1.24 -10.59 -3.36
CA TYR A 43 1.57 -9.43 -2.53
C TYR A 43 3.06 -9.11 -2.52
N THR A 44 3.93 -10.09 -2.68
CA THR A 44 5.36 -9.88 -2.86
C THR A 44 5.64 -9.14 -4.18
N LYS A 45 5.03 -9.58 -5.28
CA LYS A 45 5.13 -8.88 -6.57
C LYS A 45 4.54 -7.47 -6.49
N LEU A 46 3.36 -7.33 -5.91
CA LEU A 46 2.73 -6.02 -5.73
C LEU A 46 3.64 -5.06 -4.93
N ARG A 47 4.32 -5.57 -3.90
CA ARG A 47 5.30 -4.79 -3.14
C ARG A 47 6.42 -4.27 -4.03
N TYR A 48 6.96 -5.09 -4.92
CA TYR A 48 7.97 -4.67 -5.89
C TYR A 48 7.42 -3.67 -6.92
N ASN A 49 6.22 -3.90 -7.43
CA ASN A 49 5.58 -2.92 -8.33
C ASN A 49 5.36 -1.57 -7.65
N MET A 50 5.08 -1.55 -6.34
CA MET A 50 4.92 -0.32 -5.57
C MET A 50 6.25 0.36 -5.20
N MET A 51 7.41 -0.14 -5.59
CA MET A 51 8.71 0.47 -5.22
C MET A 51 8.80 1.96 -5.57
N PRO A 52 8.38 2.44 -6.76
CA PRO A 52 8.41 3.88 -7.05
C PRO A 52 7.54 4.70 -6.07
N TYR A 53 6.37 4.19 -5.71
CA TYR A 53 5.50 4.81 -4.73
C TYR A 53 6.14 4.81 -3.34
N ILE A 54 6.61 3.64 -2.88
CA ILE A 54 7.18 3.46 -1.54
C ILE A 54 8.46 4.27 -1.37
N TYR A 55 9.32 4.30 -2.37
CA TYR A 55 10.56 5.07 -2.34
C TYR A 55 10.28 6.59 -2.30
N SER A 56 9.25 7.03 -3.01
CA SER A 56 8.77 8.42 -2.89
C SER A 56 8.24 8.74 -1.50
N LEU A 57 7.56 7.80 -0.82
CA LEU A 57 7.16 7.98 0.57
C LEU A 57 8.37 8.06 1.52
N ALA A 58 9.45 7.32 1.25
CA ALA A 58 10.70 7.45 1.99
C ALA A 58 11.34 8.83 1.78
N GLY A 59 11.35 9.33 0.54
CA GLY A 59 11.74 10.71 0.24
C GLY A 59 10.88 11.74 1.00
N MET A 60 9.56 11.58 1.01
CA MET A 60 8.66 12.43 1.80
C MET A 60 8.99 12.38 3.30
N THR A 61 9.37 11.21 3.82
CA THR A 61 9.76 11.07 5.23
C THR A 61 11.03 11.86 5.52
N TRP A 62 12.02 11.80 4.63
CA TRP A 62 13.28 12.52 4.79
C TRP A 62 13.11 14.04 4.66
N PHE A 63 12.44 14.49 3.60
CA PHE A 63 12.37 15.92 3.27
C PHE A 63 11.22 16.66 3.96
N ASN A 64 10.17 15.98 4.38
CA ASN A 64 8.92 16.60 4.88
C ASN A 64 8.43 16.02 6.21
N ASP A 65 9.26 15.23 6.91
CA ASP A 65 8.87 14.57 8.18
C ASP A 65 7.57 13.75 8.07
N TYR A 66 7.31 13.17 6.88
CA TYR A 66 6.10 12.40 6.62
C TYR A 66 6.14 11.04 7.31
N THR A 67 5.01 10.53 7.72
CA THR A 67 4.85 9.19 8.30
C THR A 67 4.20 8.26 7.29
N ILE A 68 4.87 7.17 6.88
CA ILE A 68 4.40 6.27 5.83
C ILE A 68 3.11 5.52 6.23
N MET A 69 3.05 4.99 7.46
CA MET A 69 1.85 4.37 8.04
C MET A 69 1.18 5.37 8.97
N ARG A 70 -0.06 5.71 8.67
CA ARG A 70 -0.78 6.77 9.37
C ARG A 70 -2.12 6.26 9.89
N PRO A 71 -2.43 6.35 11.18
CA PRO A 71 -3.79 6.13 11.64
C PRO A 71 -4.73 7.11 10.95
N LEU A 72 -5.97 6.67 10.69
CA LEU A 72 -6.95 7.46 9.94
C LEU A 72 -7.17 8.85 10.53
N VAL A 73 -7.10 8.99 11.84
CA VAL A 73 -7.26 10.27 12.54
C VAL A 73 -6.24 11.34 12.12
N MET A 74 -5.08 10.97 11.61
CA MET A 74 -4.08 11.95 11.15
C MET A 74 -4.45 12.60 9.81
N ASP A 75 -5.20 11.90 8.96
CA ASP A 75 -5.55 12.37 7.61
C ASP A 75 -7.00 12.84 7.51
N PHE A 76 -7.87 12.41 8.45
CA PHE A 76 -9.31 12.70 8.44
C PHE A 76 -9.74 13.38 9.76
N THR A 77 -9.03 14.44 10.16
CA THR A 77 -9.21 15.11 11.46
C THR A 77 -10.61 15.69 11.69
N ALA A 78 -11.35 16.01 10.63
CA ALA A 78 -12.73 16.51 10.70
C ALA A 78 -13.77 15.37 10.86
N ASP A 79 -13.38 14.14 10.65
CA ASP A 79 -14.26 12.97 10.73
C ASP A 79 -14.10 12.27 12.08
N THR A 80 -14.97 12.61 13.02
CA THR A 80 -14.89 12.05 14.40
C THR A 80 -15.10 10.54 14.48
N GLN A 81 -15.63 9.91 13.43
CA GLN A 81 -15.81 8.46 13.39
C GLN A 81 -14.48 7.69 13.31
N VAL A 82 -13.40 8.34 12.89
CA VAL A 82 -12.09 7.69 12.77
C VAL A 82 -11.27 7.70 14.07
N ASN A 83 -11.70 8.44 15.09
CA ASN A 83 -10.90 8.67 16.32
C ASN A 83 -10.47 7.37 17.02
N ASP A 84 -11.34 6.37 17.03
CA ASP A 84 -11.11 5.11 17.75
C ASP A 84 -10.85 3.91 16.80
N ILE A 85 -10.63 4.17 15.51
CA ILE A 85 -10.32 3.11 14.54
C ILE A 85 -8.84 2.75 14.62
N GLY A 86 -8.53 1.62 15.25
CA GLY A 86 -7.17 1.12 15.41
C GLY A 86 -6.79 -0.02 14.46
N ASP A 87 -7.69 -0.43 13.56
CA ASP A 87 -7.50 -1.61 12.69
C ASP A 87 -7.60 -1.29 11.19
N GLN A 88 -7.53 -0.01 10.85
CA GLN A 88 -7.40 0.54 9.50
C GLN A 88 -6.38 1.67 9.52
N TYR A 89 -5.64 1.84 8.43
CA TYR A 89 -4.65 2.91 8.34
C TYR A 89 -4.43 3.33 6.89
N MET A 90 -3.86 4.53 6.71
CA MET A 90 -3.34 4.98 5.43
C MET A 90 -1.89 4.53 5.24
N PHE A 91 -1.58 3.95 4.09
CA PHE A 91 -0.22 3.70 3.63
C PHE A 91 0.13 4.74 2.57
N GLY A 92 0.85 5.76 2.97
CA GLY A 92 1.00 6.99 2.22
C GLY A 92 -0.33 7.71 2.03
N PRO A 93 -0.40 8.69 1.13
CA PRO A 93 -1.61 9.50 0.93
C PRO A 93 -2.73 8.77 0.17
N SER A 94 -2.41 7.64 -0.47
CA SER A 94 -3.29 7.00 -1.45
C SER A 94 -4.04 5.79 -0.95
N PHE A 95 -3.38 4.88 -0.21
CA PHE A 95 -3.96 3.57 0.12
C PHE A 95 -4.55 3.54 1.52
N MET A 96 -5.81 3.12 1.64
CA MET A 96 -6.39 2.68 2.90
C MET A 96 -6.31 1.16 3.01
N VAL A 97 -5.62 0.70 4.03
CA VAL A 97 -5.34 -0.72 4.28
C VAL A 97 -6.16 -1.20 5.47
N SER A 98 -6.86 -2.30 5.29
CA SER A 98 -7.72 -2.88 6.33
C SER A 98 -7.36 -4.35 6.57
N PRO A 99 -6.32 -4.64 7.40
CA PRO A 99 -5.83 -6.00 7.62
C PRO A 99 -6.89 -6.92 8.22
N VAL A 100 -6.86 -8.20 7.83
CA VAL A 100 -7.69 -9.26 8.45
C VAL A 100 -6.88 -9.93 9.54
N TYR A 101 -7.13 -9.59 10.79
CA TYR A 101 -6.34 -9.99 11.95
C TYR A 101 -6.98 -11.08 12.80
N ARG A 102 -8.26 -11.40 12.59
CA ARG A 102 -8.91 -12.51 13.29
C ARG A 102 -8.79 -13.79 12.48
N TYR A 103 -8.49 -14.88 13.17
CA TYR A 103 -8.37 -16.19 12.55
C TYR A 103 -9.71 -16.66 11.98
N GLY A 104 -9.70 -17.08 10.73
CA GLY A 104 -10.88 -17.63 10.07
C GLY A 104 -11.76 -16.60 9.35
N ASP A 105 -11.60 -15.31 9.60
CA ASP A 105 -12.44 -14.28 8.99
C ASP A 105 -12.29 -14.25 7.46
N ARG A 106 -13.44 -14.10 6.80
CA ARG A 106 -13.58 -13.95 5.33
C ARG A 106 -14.35 -12.69 4.96
N SER A 107 -14.66 -11.89 5.93
CA SER A 107 -15.23 -10.55 5.81
C SER A 107 -14.87 -9.72 7.03
N ARG A 108 -14.91 -8.42 6.91
CA ARG A 108 -14.76 -7.51 8.05
C ARG A 108 -15.52 -6.22 7.81
N GLU A 109 -15.96 -5.58 8.87
CA GLU A 109 -16.48 -4.22 8.80
C GLU A 109 -15.35 -3.23 8.51
N ILE A 110 -15.58 -2.31 7.58
CA ILE A 110 -14.68 -1.21 7.23
C ILE A 110 -15.47 0.08 7.32
N TYR A 111 -14.88 1.06 7.97
CA TYR A 111 -15.31 2.44 7.87
C TYR A 111 -14.58 3.13 6.71
N PHE A 112 -15.31 3.75 5.82
CA PHE A 112 -14.77 4.59 4.75
C PHE A 112 -14.78 6.04 5.24
N PRO A 113 -13.62 6.65 5.57
CA PRO A 113 -13.57 8.03 6.03
C PRO A 113 -14.22 8.99 5.05
N GLN A 114 -14.73 10.11 5.57
CA GLN A 114 -15.30 11.18 4.74
C GLN A 114 -14.22 11.73 3.79
N ALA A 115 -14.42 11.48 2.52
CA ALA A 115 -13.59 11.91 1.41
C ALA A 115 -14.47 11.91 0.16
N GLU A 116 -13.94 12.40 -0.97
CA GLU A 116 -14.63 12.42 -2.27
C GLU A 116 -15.00 11.01 -2.75
N GLY A 117 -14.29 9.99 -2.27
CA GLY A 117 -14.59 8.59 -2.50
C GLY A 117 -13.37 7.69 -2.39
N TRP A 118 -13.66 6.41 -2.55
CA TRP A 118 -12.70 5.32 -2.44
C TRP A 118 -12.89 4.34 -3.59
N TYR A 119 -11.83 3.76 -4.05
CA TYR A 119 -11.87 2.73 -5.08
C TYR A 119 -11.31 1.42 -4.55
N ASP A 120 -12.06 0.34 -4.66
CA ASP A 120 -11.51 -0.99 -4.41
C ASP A 120 -10.33 -1.22 -5.36
N PHE A 121 -9.16 -1.49 -4.80
CA PHE A 121 -7.92 -1.59 -5.56
C PHE A 121 -7.95 -2.68 -6.63
N TYR A 122 -8.68 -3.78 -6.36
CA TYR A 122 -8.68 -4.95 -7.26
C TYR A 122 -9.69 -4.85 -8.39
N SER A 123 -10.85 -4.26 -8.10
CA SER A 123 -11.97 -4.22 -9.04
C SER A 123 -12.21 -2.85 -9.66
N GLY A 124 -11.64 -1.79 -9.07
CA GLY A 124 -11.92 -0.41 -9.45
C GLY A 124 -13.32 0.06 -9.08
N LYS A 125 -14.09 -0.69 -8.29
CA LYS A 125 -15.42 -0.29 -7.86
C LYS A 125 -15.35 0.89 -6.90
N PHE A 126 -16.16 1.91 -7.21
CA PHE A 126 -16.30 3.09 -6.36
C PHE A 126 -17.08 2.80 -5.08
N GLN A 127 -16.68 3.48 -4.01
CA GLN A 127 -17.26 3.43 -2.69
C GLN A 127 -17.34 4.85 -2.10
N SER A 128 -18.51 5.26 -1.64
CA SER A 128 -18.67 6.54 -0.96
C SER A 128 -17.95 6.58 0.38
N GLY A 129 -17.51 7.76 0.80
CA GLY A 129 -17.05 8.01 2.15
C GLY A 129 -18.17 8.24 3.16
N GLY A 130 -17.82 8.28 4.46
CA GLY A 130 -18.75 8.55 5.56
C GLY A 130 -19.60 7.36 6.01
N GLU A 131 -19.29 6.13 5.59
CA GLU A 131 -20.11 4.96 5.88
C GLU A 131 -19.32 3.73 6.31
N LYS A 132 -19.98 2.85 7.08
CA LYS A 132 -19.45 1.53 7.44
C LYS A 132 -20.08 0.48 6.54
N LYS A 133 -19.26 -0.46 6.08
CA LYS A 133 -19.73 -1.59 5.28
C LYS A 133 -19.05 -2.90 5.70
N MET A 134 -19.80 -3.98 5.63
CA MET A 134 -19.23 -5.32 5.67
C MET A 134 -18.62 -5.64 4.30
N ILE A 135 -17.32 -5.86 4.27
CA ILE A 135 -16.55 -6.11 3.05
C ILE A 135 -16.02 -7.54 3.06
N ASP A 136 -16.19 -8.22 1.94
CA ASP A 136 -15.62 -9.54 1.74
C ASP A 136 -14.09 -9.47 1.77
N ALA A 137 -13.50 -10.40 2.52
CA ALA A 137 -12.07 -10.55 2.65
C ALA A 137 -11.69 -12.02 2.37
N PRO A 138 -11.79 -12.46 1.12
CA PRO A 138 -11.43 -13.81 0.75
C PRO A 138 -9.99 -14.11 1.19
N TYR A 139 -9.65 -15.38 1.31
CA TYR A 139 -8.36 -15.78 1.87
C TYR A 139 -7.17 -15.21 1.10
N GLU A 140 -7.35 -15.00 -0.19
CA GLU A 140 -6.34 -14.53 -1.12
C GLU A 140 -6.09 -13.02 -1.05
N ARG A 141 -6.99 -12.24 -0.43
CA ARG A 141 -6.93 -10.77 -0.46
C ARG A 141 -7.32 -10.14 0.87
N ILE A 142 -6.69 -9.00 1.18
CA ILE A 142 -7.17 -8.08 2.21
C ILE A 142 -7.98 -6.96 1.56
N PRO A 143 -8.95 -6.37 2.23
CA PRO A 143 -9.58 -5.15 1.76
C PRO A 143 -8.54 -4.04 1.63
N LEU A 144 -8.42 -3.51 0.42
CA LEU A 144 -7.48 -2.46 0.03
C LEU A 144 -8.21 -1.45 -0.84
N TYR A 145 -8.19 -0.20 -0.43
CA TYR A 145 -8.87 0.88 -1.14
C TYR A 145 -7.91 2.00 -1.46
N VAL A 146 -8.22 2.71 -2.53
CA VAL A 146 -7.45 3.88 -2.96
C VAL A 146 -8.35 5.09 -2.95
N ARG A 147 -7.85 6.20 -2.42
CA ARG A 147 -8.59 7.45 -2.32
C ARG A 147 -8.83 8.04 -3.71
N ALA A 148 -10.01 8.65 -3.93
CA ALA A 148 -10.26 9.46 -5.12
C ALA A 148 -9.27 10.63 -5.18
N GLY A 149 -8.81 10.98 -6.39
CA GLY A 149 -7.72 11.94 -6.62
C GLY A 149 -6.32 11.36 -6.51
N ALA A 150 -6.15 10.09 -6.07
CA ALA A 150 -4.82 9.52 -5.93
C ALA A 150 -4.14 9.29 -7.27
N ILE A 151 -2.85 9.60 -7.33
CA ILE A 151 -1.92 9.23 -8.40
C ILE A 151 -0.94 8.22 -7.80
N VAL A 152 -0.97 6.98 -8.31
CA VAL A 152 -0.15 5.89 -7.79
C VAL A 152 0.82 5.41 -8.88
N PRO A 153 2.11 5.72 -8.76
CA PRO A 153 3.13 5.19 -9.66
C PRO A 153 3.45 3.74 -9.30
N LEU A 154 3.35 2.85 -10.28
CA LEU A 154 3.74 1.45 -10.18
C LEU A 154 4.80 1.11 -11.21
N GLY A 155 5.86 0.44 -10.78
CA GLY A 155 6.91 -0.10 -11.65
C GLY A 155 6.54 -1.45 -12.28
N ASP A 156 7.49 -2.01 -12.99
CA ASP A 156 7.39 -3.33 -13.60
C ASP A 156 7.63 -4.47 -12.60
N ASP A 157 7.34 -5.70 -13.04
CA ASP A 157 7.73 -6.90 -12.31
C ASP A 157 9.25 -7.05 -12.31
N ILE A 158 9.83 -7.15 -11.13
CA ILE A 158 11.28 -7.37 -10.89
C ILE A 158 11.48 -8.46 -9.85
N GLN A 159 12.60 -9.16 -9.90
CA GLN A 159 12.97 -10.21 -8.96
C GLN A 159 13.75 -9.67 -7.75
N TYR A 160 14.47 -8.57 -7.94
CA TYR A 160 15.22 -7.85 -6.89
C TYR A 160 15.35 -6.38 -7.31
N THR A 161 15.65 -5.51 -6.36
CA THR A 161 15.58 -4.05 -6.53
C THR A 161 16.50 -3.49 -7.62
N ASP A 162 17.67 -4.10 -7.83
CA ASP A 162 18.68 -3.64 -8.79
C ASP A 162 18.66 -4.44 -10.11
N GLU A 163 17.58 -5.19 -10.38
CA GLU A 163 17.48 -5.97 -11.62
C GLU A 163 17.51 -5.08 -12.86
N ARG A 164 16.85 -3.93 -12.78
CA ARG A 164 16.82 -2.92 -13.84
C ARG A 164 16.35 -1.57 -13.28
N PRO A 165 16.73 -0.46 -13.95
CA PRO A 165 16.18 0.84 -13.62
C PRO A 165 14.65 0.86 -13.73
N ALA A 166 14.01 1.74 -12.98
CA ALA A 166 12.56 1.96 -13.06
C ALA A 166 12.20 2.83 -14.29
N ASP A 167 12.54 2.35 -15.50
CA ASP A 167 12.38 3.09 -16.76
C ASP A 167 10.93 3.21 -17.22
N HIS A 168 10.07 2.28 -16.79
CA HIS A 168 8.67 2.24 -17.13
C HIS A 168 7.80 2.32 -15.87
N ILE A 169 7.25 3.51 -15.63
CA ILE A 169 6.33 3.73 -14.52
C ILE A 169 4.92 3.91 -15.08
N ARG A 170 4.01 3.05 -14.64
CA ARG A 170 2.58 3.15 -14.93
C ARG A 170 1.92 4.02 -13.87
N LEU A 171 1.21 5.04 -14.29
CA LEU A 171 0.44 5.90 -13.41
C LEU A 171 -1.01 5.42 -13.35
N TYR A 172 -1.44 5.02 -12.16
CA TYR A 172 -2.83 4.72 -11.87
C TYR A 172 -3.48 5.97 -11.27
N ILE A 173 -4.44 6.54 -12.00
CA ILE A 173 -5.15 7.76 -11.60
C ILE A 173 -6.57 7.39 -11.18
N TYR A 174 -6.93 7.71 -9.95
CA TYR A 174 -8.23 7.45 -9.37
C TYR A 174 -9.07 8.71 -9.41
N GLN A 175 -10.03 8.77 -10.34
CA GLN A 175 -10.83 9.96 -10.64
C GLN A 175 -11.72 10.42 -9.47
N GLY A 176 -12.38 11.56 -9.62
CA GLY A 176 -13.41 12.07 -8.70
C GLY A 176 -12.95 13.09 -7.67
N ALA A 177 -11.67 13.43 -7.69
CA ALA A 177 -11.08 14.57 -6.97
C ALA A 177 -9.80 15.02 -7.66
N ASP A 178 -9.40 16.26 -7.43
CA ASP A 178 -8.08 16.73 -7.81
C ASP A 178 -7.01 15.98 -7.04
N GLY A 179 -5.90 15.71 -7.68
CA GLY A 179 -4.83 14.92 -7.10
C GLY A 179 -3.44 15.44 -7.40
N ALA A 180 -2.53 15.16 -6.48
CA ALA A 180 -1.11 15.43 -6.67
C ALA A 180 -0.26 14.35 -6.03
N PHE A 181 0.84 14.04 -6.66
CA PHE A 181 1.88 13.18 -6.13
C PHE A 181 3.24 13.62 -6.66
N THR A 182 4.27 13.57 -5.83
CA THR A 182 5.65 13.84 -6.28
C THR A 182 6.43 12.53 -6.27
N LEU A 183 6.85 12.09 -7.44
CA LEU A 183 7.76 10.96 -7.57
C LEU A 183 9.16 11.43 -7.17
N TYR A 184 9.81 10.67 -6.30
CA TYR A 184 11.16 10.90 -5.85
C TYR A 184 12.10 9.86 -6.44
N GLU A 185 13.24 10.32 -6.95
CA GLU A 185 14.31 9.45 -7.48
C GLU A 185 15.67 9.98 -7.06
N ASP A 186 16.59 9.08 -6.74
CA ASP A 186 18.01 9.34 -6.49
C ASP A 186 18.85 8.17 -7.00
N GLU A 187 20.12 8.09 -6.61
CA GLU A 187 21.03 7.01 -7.04
C GLU A 187 20.80 5.68 -6.29
N GLY A 188 19.93 5.63 -5.28
CA GLY A 188 19.44 4.43 -4.59
C GLY A 188 20.40 3.74 -3.63
N VAL A 189 21.71 3.94 -3.77
CA VAL A 189 22.74 3.14 -3.09
C VAL A 189 23.76 3.96 -2.29
N ASN A 190 23.56 5.27 -2.17
CA ASN A 190 24.49 6.18 -1.50
C ASN A 190 23.73 7.33 -0.82
N TYR A 191 24.47 8.29 -0.25
CA TYR A 191 23.91 9.45 0.44
C TYR A 191 24.07 10.77 -0.37
N ASN A 192 24.25 10.69 -1.67
CA ASN A 192 24.42 11.88 -2.51
C ASN A 192 23.18 12.76 -2.55
N TYR A 193 22.00 12.21 -2.22
CA TYR A 193 20.77 12.99 -2.05
C TYR A 193 20.91 14.09 -0.97
N GLU A 194 21.74 13.91 0.06
CA GLU A 194 22.06 14.95 1.06
C GLU A 194 22.81 16.14 0.44
N GLN A 195 23.42 15.95 -0.72
CA GLN A 195 24.12 16.97 -1.50
C GLN A 195 23.30 17.48 -2.69
N GLY A 196 22.01 17.12 -2.76
CA GLY A 196 21.10 17.56 -3.80
C GLY A 196 21.07 16.69 -5.06
N MET A 197 21.69 15.51 -5.03
CA MET A 197 21.67 14.55 -6.16
C MET A 197 20.42 13.68 -6.14
N TYR A 198 19.28 14.31 -6.41
CA TYR A 198 17.98 13.67 -6.49
C TYR A 198 17.05 14.42 -7.45
N ALA A 199 15.95 13.79 -7.85
CA ALA A 199 14.90 14.41 -8.62
C ALA A 199 13.55 14.35 -7.86
N MET A 200 12.81 15.44 -7.92
CA MET A 200 11.41 15.54 -7.50
C MET A 200 10.56 15.81 -8.73
N ILE A 201 9.71 14.84 -9.11
CA ILE A 201 8.89 14.89 -10.33
C ILE A 201 7.44 15.10 -9.90
N PRO A 202 6.93 16.36 -9.89
CA PRO A 202 5.57 16.63 -9.48
C PRO A 202 4.58 16.19 -10.57
N MET A 203 3.52 15.52 -10.13
CA MET A 203 2.40 15.10 -10.97
C MET A 203 1.11 15.70 -10.41
N LYS A 204 0.23 16.13 -11.30
CA LYS A 204 -1.10 16.66 -10.95
C LYS A 204 -2.16 16.07 -11.87
N TYR A 205 -3.35 15.94 -11.32
CA TYR A 205 -4.58 15.56 -12.00
C TYR A 205 -5.69 16.49 -11.53
N ASP A 206 -6.35 17.17 -12.47
CA ASP A 206 -7.47 18.10 -12.26
C ASP A 206 -8.75 17.52 -12.85
#